data_6036300cdb33976c0d5b5800c0e1e6f4
#
_entry.id   6036300cdb33976c0d5b5800c0e1e6f4
#
_cell.length_a   1.000
_cell.length_b   1.000
_cell.length_c   1.000
_cell.angle_alpha   90.00
_cell.angle_beta   90.00
_cell.angle_gamma   90.00
#
_symmetry.space_group_name_H-M   'P 1'
#
loop_
_entity.id
_entity.type
_entity.pdbx_description
1 polymer ?
#
loop_
_entity_poly.entity_id
_entity_poly.type
_entity_poly.pdbx_seq_one_letter_code
_entity_poly.pdbx_strand_id
1 'polypeptide(L)'
;MESYVKLADEFDQYQGGFIWDYMDQALRHTDALGRSVLGYGGDFADRNTDYNFSGNGIVYADGAEKPAMQDVRYWYDTPARRAAHDARNAAAAARADRDAAKAQAARKSGTLTVTEGDGNLGVRGDGFEILFSAGEAGPSSLTVNGSEWLWRAPRPAFWRAATDNDRGCGFPQHASAWMAADVFLRKEGCTVLEKSEQRVQICYKYSVPLVPGADVEITYTVEPQAALRVDAVYHGVPGAPELPCFGVKFQTF
;
A
#
# COMPACT_ATOMS: atom_id res chain seq x y z
N MET A 1 -7.47 19.86 -2.78
CA MET A 1 -8.54 20.60 -3.50
C MET A 1 -9.62 21.11 -2.54
N GLU A 2 -10.14 20.31 -1.64
CA GLU A 2 -11.23 20.67 -0.70
C GLU A 2 -11.04 22.03 -0.02
N SER A 3 -9.90 22.25 0.63
CA SER A 3 -9.61 23.50 1.38
C SER A 3 -9.65 24.74 0.49
N TYR A 4 -9.16 24.64 -0.75
CA TYR A 4 -9.17 25.77 -1.68
C TYR A 4 -10.59 26.13 -2.15
N VAL A 5 -11.42 25.11 -2.43
CA VAL A 5 -12.82 25.33 -2.83
C VAL A 5 -13.63 25.90 -1.69
N LYS A 6 -13.46 25.35 -0.47
CA LYS A 6 -14.14 25.87 0.73
C LYS A 6 -13.76 27.30 1.07
N LEU A 7 -12.49 27.69 0.87
CA LEU A 7 -12.09 29.08 1.04
C LEU A 7 -12.78 30.03 0.06
N ALA A 8 -13.00 29.58 -1.19
CA ALA A 8 -13.75 30.39 -2.18
C ALA A 8 -15.25 30.51 -1.82
N ASP A 9 -15.80 29.48 -1.18
CA ASP A 9 -17.21 29.50 -0.71
C ASP A 9 -17.38 30.33 0.58
N GLU A 10 -16.32 30.47 1.41
CA GLU A 10 -16.37 31.11 2.72
C GLU A 10 -15.97 32.60 2.69
N PHE A 11 -15.04 32.97 1.81
CA PHE A 11 -14.45 34.31 1.78
C PHE A 11 -14.59 34.98 0.41
N ASP A 12 -15.37 36.06 0.32
CA ASP A 12 -15.59 36.83 -0.91
C ASP A 12 -14.29 37.38 -1.53
N GLN A 13 -13.26 37.59 -0.73
CA GLN A 13 -11.95 38.07 -1.18
C GLN A 13 -11.14 36.98 -1.89
N TYR A 14 -11.44 35.71 -1.65
CA TYR A 14 -10.73 34.61 -2.31
C TYR A 14 -11.46 34.17 -3.58
N GLN A 15 -10.94 34.61 -4.72
CA GLN A 15 -11.58 34.39 -6.03
C GLN A 15 -11.25 33.03 -6.66
N GLY A 16 -10.51 32.16 -5.96
CA GLY A 16 -10.12 30.85 -6.43
C GLY A 16 -8.62 30.73 -6.71
N GLY A 17 -8.23 29.66 -7.41
CA GLY A 17 -6.85 29.37 -7.75
C GLY A 17 -6.73 28.57 -9.03
N PHE A 18 -5.52 28.50 -9.55
CA PHE A 18 -5.19 27.70 -10.72
C PHE A 18 -4.31 26.53 -10.31
N ILE A 19 -4.62 25.33 -10.83
CA ILE A 19 -3.77 24.16 -10.64
C ILE A 19 -2.58 24.29 -11.59
N TRP A 20 -1.38 24.22 -11.05
CA TRP A 20 -0.17 24.11 -11.83
C TRP A 20 0.38 22.68 -11.69
N ASP A 21 0.24 21.81 -12.70
CA ASP A 21 -0.14 22.05 -14.06
C ASP A 21 -1.26 21.08 -14.47
N TYR A 22 -1.83 21.29 -15.66
CA TYR A 22 -2.81 20.36 -16.21
C TYR A 22 -2.17 19.06 -16.67
N MET A 23 -1.06 19.14 -17.42
CA MET A 23 -0.37 17.99 -18.00
C MET A 23 1.12 18.03 -17.65
N ASP A 24 1.69 16.87 -17.35
CA ASP A 24 3.14 16.75 -17.14
C ASP A 24 3.92 17.28 -18.33
N GLN A 25 4.95 18.06 -18.05
CA GLN A 25 5.81 18.69 -19.05
C GLN A 25 6.89 17.71 -19.49
N ALA A 26 6.55 16.77 -20.38
CA ALA A 26 7.49 15.81 -20.92
C ALA A 26 7.28 15.61 -22.42
N LEU A 27 8.36 15.33 -23.13
CA LEU A 27 8.36 15.07 -24.56
C LEU A 27 8.72 13.60 -24.84
N ARG A 28 8.01 13.01 -25.79
CA ARG A 28 8.34 11.65 -26.23
C ARG A 28 9.58 11.68 -27.13
N HIS A 29 10.58 10.86 -26.78
CA HIS A 29 11.78 10.68 -27.60
C HIS A 29 12.27 9.24 -27.57
N THR A 30 13.23 8.93 -28.43
CA THR A 30 13.87 7.61 -28.45
C THR A 30 15.18 7.68 -27.67
N ASP A 31 15.34 6.83 -26.66
CA ASP A 31 16.56 6.75 -25.88
C ASP A 31 17.71 6.06 -26.65
N ALA A 32 18.90 6.03 -26.04
CA ALA A 32 20.08 5.39 -26.62
C ALA A 32 19.93 3.87 -26.86
N LEU A 33 18.94 3.24 -26.24
CA LEU A 33 18.63 1.81 -26.40
C LEU A 33 17.49 1.58 -27.42
N GLY A 34 17.05 2.63 -28.14
CA GLY A 34 15.97 2.54 -29.13
C GLY A 34 14.56 2.47 -28.52
N ARG A 35 14.38 2.74 -27.25
CA ARG A 35 13.07 2.69 -26.57
C ARG A 35 12.39 4.05 -26.62
N SER A 36 11.08 4.06 -26.83
CA SER A 36 10.26 5.26 -26.72
C SER A 36 10.05 5.60 -25.25
N VAL A 37 10.57 6.75 -24.81
CA VAL A 37 10.49 7.23 -23.42
C VAL A 37 9.95 8.66 -23.39
N LEU A 38 9.45 9.08 -22.24
CA LEU A 38 9.09 10.46 -21.97
C LEU A 38 10.25 11.11 -21.21
N GLY A 39 10.84 12.13 -21.80
CA GLY A 39 11.93 12.91 -21.20
C GLY A 39 11.48 14.33 -20.88
N TYR A 40 12.12 14.94 -19.91
CA TYR A 40 11.90 16.33 -19.51
C TYR A 40 13.23 17.11 -19.46
N GLY A 41 13.20 18.36 -19.06
CA GLY A 41 14.39 19.21 -19.06
C GLY A 41 15.56 18.57 -18.32
N GLY A 42 16.72 18.55 -18.97
CA GLY A 42 17.95 17.83 -18.54
C GLY A 42 18.19 16.52 -19.30
N ASP A 43 17.16 15.84 -19.78
CA ASP A 43 17.28 14.58 -20.52
C ASP A 43 17.80 14.77 -21.95
N PHE A 44 17.73 15.98 -22.49
CA PHE A 44 18.11 16.34 -23.86
C PHE A 44 19.48 17.01 -23.94
N ALA A 45 20.33 16.88 -22.90
CA ALA A 45 21.61 17.58 -22.76
C ALA A 45 21.47 19.13 -22.80
N ASP A 46 20.29 19.64 -22.48
CA ASP A 46 19.96 21.05 -22.39
C ASP A 46 20.48 21.64 -21.08
N ARG A 47 20.69 22.96 -21.07
CA ARG A 47 21.16 23.73 -19.91
C ARG A 47 20.01 24.58 -19.36
N ASN A 48 20.13 24.97 -18.08
CA ASN A 48 19.16 25.81 -17.38
C ASN A 48 17.78 25.17 -17.37
N THR A 49 17.68 23.97 -16.82
CA THR A 49 16.44 23.21 -16.71
C THR A 49 15.95 23.20 -15.27
N ASP A 50 14.65 23.05 -15.08
CA ASP A 50 14.04 22.85 -13.77
C ASP A 50 14.04 21.36 -13.35
N TYR A 51 14.71 20.50 -14.12
CA TYR A 51 14.86 19.07 -13.89
C TYR A 51 13.51 18.39 -13.58
N ASN A 52 13.38 17.85 -12.38
CA ASN A 52 12.20 17.13 -11.92
C ASN A 52 10.93 17.99 -11.73
N PHE A 53 11.01 19.31 -11.95
CA PHE A 53 9.85 20.20 -11.95
C PHE A 53 9.02 20.04 -13.25
N SER A 54 8.68 18.84 -13.59
CA SER A 54 7.93 18.47 -14.80
C SER A 54 6.72 17.60 -14.53
N GLY A 55 6.68 16.94 -13.37
CA GLY A 55 5.64 15.99 -12.98
C GLY A 55 4.44 16.62 -12.26
N ASN A 56 4.15 17.91 -12.48
CA ASN A 56 3.14 18.68 -11.75
C ASN A 56 1.72 18.53 -12.33
N GLY A 57 1.58 17.88 -13.49
CA GLY A 57 0.30 17.70 -14.15
C GLY A 57 -0.69 16.88 -13.32
N ILE A 58 -1.96 17.16 -13.46
CA ILE A 58 -3.05 16.26 -13.01
C ILE A 58 -3.34 15.17 -14.05
N VAL A 59 -2.70 15.27 -15.21
CA VAL A 59 -2.64 14.26 -16.28
C VAL A 59 -1.19 13.96 -16.57
N TYR A 60 -0.88 12.73 -16.92
CA TYR A 60 0.43 12.36 -17.43
C TYR A 60 0.70 12.99 -18.82
N ALA A 61 1.95 13.04 -19.23
CA ALA A 61 2.34 13.61 -20.52
C ALA A 61 1.77 12.87 -21.74
N ASP A 62 1.30 11.64 -21.57
CA ASP A 62 0.60 10.86 -22.62
C ASP A 62 -0.91 11.08 -22.63
N GLY A 63 -1.43 11.92 -21.72
CA GLY A 63 -2.85 12.23 -21.58
C GLY A 63 -3.60 11.31 -20.62
N ALA A 64 -2.98 10.30 -20.04
CA ALA A 64 -3.61 9.46 -19.02
C ALA A 64 -3.85 10.27 -17.73
N GLU A 65 -4.99 10.05 -17.09
CA GLU A 65 -5.35 10.77 -15.87
C GLU A 65 -4.62 10.23 -14.66
N LYS A 66 -4.09 11.11 -13.83
CA LYS A 66 -3.58 10.75 -12.51
C LYS A 66 -4.72 10.60 -11.51
N PRO A 67 -4.54 9.82 -10.42
CA PRO A 67 -5.57 9.64 -9.39
C PRO A 67 -6.14 10.96 -8.84
N ALA A 68 -5.33 12.01 -8.75
CA ALA A 68 -5.75 13.34 -8.30
C ALA A 68 -6.83 14.00 -9.19
N MET A 69 -7.00 13.55 -10.44
CA MET A 69 -8.05 14.05 -11.33
C MET A 69 -9.46 13.78 -10.78
N GLN A 70 -9.64 12.73 -9.99
CA GLN A 70 -10.92 12.42 -9.36
C GLN A 70 -11.31 13.50 -8.34
N ASP A 71 -10.35 13.95 -7.52
CA ASP A 71 -10.57 15.04 -6.56
C ASP A 71 -10.87 16.36 -7.28
N VAL A 72 -10.15 16.64 -8.38
CA VAL A 72 -10.39 17.85 -9.18
C VAL A 72 -11.81 17.84 -9.74
N ARG A 73 -12.25 16.74 -10.36
CA ARG A 73 -13.61 16.61 -10.87
C ARG A 73 -14.67 16.78 -9.80
N TYR A 74 -14.46 16.17 -8.65
CA TYR A 74 -15.39 16.27 -7.53
C TYR A 74 -15.51 17.71 -7.03
N TRP A 75 -14.38 18.36 -6.71
CA TRP A 75 -14.38 19.67 -6.08
C TRP A 75 -14.69 20.82 -7.03
N TYR A 76 -14.42 20.66 -8.33
CA TYR A 76 -14.80 21.67 -9.35
C TYR A 76 -16.25 21.54 -9.83
N ASP A 77 -16.96 20.52 -9.36
CA ASP A 77 -18.37 20.35 -9.69
C ASP A 77 -19.26 21.20 -8.75
N THR A 78 -20.51 21.37 -9.13
CA THR A 78 -21.50 22.12 -8.34
C THR A 78 -21.82 21.39 -7.03
N PRO A 79 -22.20 22.10 -5.93
CA PRO A 79 -22.59 21.46 -4.68
C PRO A 79 -23.68 20.40 -4.86
N ALA A 80 -24.66 20.64 -5.73
CA ALA A 80 -25.73 19.68 -6.01
C ALA A 80 -25.22 18.38 -6.66
N ARG A 81 -24.26 18.48 -7.59
CA ARG A 81 -23.64 17.32 -8.24
C ARG A 81 -22.71 16.56 -7.29
N ARG A 82 -21.97 17.28 -6.43
CA ARG A 82 -21.20 16.64 -5.34
C ARG A 82 -22.10 15.81 -4.42
N ALA A 83 -23.21 16.38 -3.95
CA ALA A 83 -24.17 15.68 -3.11
C ALA A 83 -24.77 14.42 -3.81
N ALA A 84 -25.08 14.52 -5.10
CA ALA A 84 -25.54 13.37 -5.88
C ALA A 84 -24.48 12.30 -6.08
N HIS A 85 -23.21 12.69 -6.22
CA HIS A 85 -22.05 11.76 -6.27
C HIS A 85 -21.90 11.02 -4.94
N ASP A 86 -21.94 11.74 -3.82
CA ASP A 86 -21.83 11.16 -2.47
C ASP A 86 -22.95 10.18 -2.17
N ALA A 87 -24.18 10.52 -2.54
CA ALA A 87 -25.33 9.62 -2.39
C ALA A 87 -25.15 8.33 -3.21
N ARG A 88 -24.64 8.42 -4.45
CA ARG A 88 -24.33 7.23 -5.27
C ARG A 88 -23.23 6.38 -4.65
N ASN A 89 -22.16 6.99 -4.17
CA ASN A 89 -21.07 6.27 -3.53
C ASN A 89 -21.50 5.59 -2.24
N ALA A 90 -22.29 6.26 -1.40
CA ALA A 90 -22.89 5.66 -0.21
C ALA A 90 -23.78 4.47 -0.54
N ALA A 91 -24.61 4.59 -1.58
CA ALA A 91 -25.45 3.48 -2.03
C ALA A 91 -24.65 2.30 -2.59
N ALA A 92 -23.57 2.58 -3.33
CA ALA A 92 -22.64 1.57 -3.85
C ALA A 92 -21.90 0.86 -2.71
N ALA A 93 -21.40 1.58 -1.71
CA ALA A 93 -20.76 1.02 -0.53
C ALA A 93 -21.73 0.12 0.25
N ALA A 94 -22.94 0.59 0.53
CA ALA A 94 -23.96 -0.19 1.21
C ALA A 94 -24.40 -1.45 0.43
N ARG A 95 -24.31 -1.42 -0.90
CA ARG A 95 -24.55 -2.60 -1.74
C ARG A 95 -23.37 -3.58 -1.61
N ALA A 96 -22.14 -3.09 -1.70
CA ALA A 96 -20.93 -3.92 -1.55
C ALA A 96 -20.90 -4.61 -0.18
N ASP A 97 -21.26 -3.90 0.89
CA ASP A 97 -21.34 -4.46 2.24
C ASP A 97 -22.40 -5.58 2.34
N ARG A 98 -23.56 -5.38 1.72
CA ARG A 98 -24.62 -6.41 1.67
C ARG A 98 -24.20 -7.62 0.85
N ASP A 99 -23.52 -7.42 -0.27
CA ASP A 99 -23.05 -8.51 -1.13
C ASP A 99 -21.90 -9.28 -0.44
N ALA A 100 -21.03 -8.59 0.28
CA ALA A 100 -20.00 -9.20 1.12
C ALA A 100 -20.61 -10.02 2.27
N ALA A 101 -21.61 -9.47 2.96
CA ALA A 101 -22.33 -10.18 4.03
C ALA A 101 -23.05 -11.44 3.50
N LYS A 102 -23.70 -11.35 2.32
CA LYS A 102 -24.31 -12.52 1.66
C LYS A 102 -23.28 -13.56 1.26
N ALA A 103 -22.16 -13.13 0.68
CA ALA A 103 -21.06 -14.02 0.31
C ALA A 103 -20.47 -14.72 1.55
N GLN A 104 -20.34 -13.99 2.65
CA GLN A 104 -19.88 -14.55 3.92
C GLN A 104 -20.89 -15.55 4.51
N ALA A 105 -22.19 -15.24 4.46
CA ALA A 105 -23.24 -16.15 4.92
C ALA A 105 -23.39 -17.40 4.04
N ALA A 106 -23.12 -17.28 2.73
CA ALA A 106 -23.16 -18.39 1.77
C ALA A 106 -21.90 -19.29 1.84
N ARG A 107 -20.82 -18.82 2.46
CA ARG A 107 -19.65 -19.64 2.69
C ARG A 107 -20.01 -20.73 3.70
N LYS A 108 -19.95 -21.99 3.27
CA LYS A 108 -20.21 -23.14 4.15
C LYS A 108 -19.32 -23.05 5.37
N SER A 109 -19.88 -23.35 6.55
CA SER A 109 -19.13 -23.51 7.80
C SER A 109 -18.17 -24.69 7.63
N GLY A 110 -16.92 -24.40 7.28
CA GLY A 110 -15.83 -25.37 7.33
C GLY A 110 -15.22 -25.41 8.72
N THR A 111 -14.30 -26.33 8.92
CA THR A 111 -13.43 -26.39 10.08
C THR A 111 -11.99 -26.35 9.63
N LEU A 112 -11.14 -25.73 10.45
CA LEU A 112 -9.70 -25.77 10.28
C LEU A 112 -9.16 -27.04 10.93
N THR A 113 -8.25 -27.71 10.25
CA THR A 113 -7.38 -28.73 10.84
C THR A 113 -6.05 -28.08 11.19
N VAL A 114 -5.67 -28.12 12.45
CA VAL A 114 -4.43 -27.54 12.94
C VAL A 114 -3.48 -28.64 13.33
N THR A 115 -2.27 -28.62 12.80
CA THR A 115 -1.19 -29.58 13.08
C THR A 115 0.00 -28.83 13.64
N GLU A 116 0.45 -29.20 14.83
CA GLU A 116 1.65 -28.65 15.44
C GLU A 116 2.84 -29.59 15.18
N GLY A 117 3.94 -28.99 14.79
CA GLY A 117 5.25 -29.64 14.70
C GLY A 117 6.27 -28.85 15.50
N ASP A 118 7.51 -29.31 15.47
CA ASP A 118 8.61 -28.65 16.16
C ASP A 118 8.91 -27.28 15.51
N GLY A 119 8.44 -26.22 16.15
CA GLY A 119 8.57 -24.85 15.66
C GLY A 119 7.69 -24.47 14.46
N ASN A 120 6.72 -25.29 14.10
CA ASN A 120 5.82 -25.01 12.97
C ASN A 120 4.35 -25.25 13.34
N LEU A 121 3.47 -24.50 12.70
CA LEU A 121 2.02 -24.65 12.80
C LEU A 121 1.42 -24.73 11.40
N GLY A 122 0.93 -25.92 11.03
CA GLY A 122 0.16 -26.13 9.81
C GLY A 122 -1.31 -25.86 10.05
N VAL A 123 -1.94 -25.08 9.18
CA VAL A 123 -3.37 -24.77 9.19
C VAL A 123 -3.96 -25.14 7.85
N ARG A 124 -4.89 -26.09 7.83
CA ARG A 124 -5.56 -26.56 6.62
C ARG A 124 -7.04 -26.28 6.70
N GLY A 125 -7.59 -25.70 5.64
CA GLY A 125 -9.01 -25.54 5.39
C GLY A 125 -9.42 -26.17 4.05
N ASP A 126 -10.63 -25.88 3.59
CA ASP A 126 -11.11 -26.37 2.30
C ASP A 126 -10.40 -25.65 1.14
N GLY A 127 -9.59 -26.42 0.40
CA GLY A 127 -8.83 -25.92 -0.75
C GLY A 127 -7.59 -25.09 -0.43
N PHE A 128 -7.17 -24.99 0.83
CA PHE A 128 -5.94 -24.27 1.19
C PHE A 128 -5.18 -24.90 2.35
N GLU A 129 -3.90 -24.62 2.39
CA GLU A 129 -3.01 -24.97 3.50
C GLU A 129 -1.98 -23.86 3.73
N ILE A 130 -1.75 -23.49 4.97
CA ILE A 130 -0.77 -22.49 5.36
C ILE A 130 0.17 -23.12 6.39
N LEU A 131 1.46 -22.96 6.16
CA LEU A 131 2.50 -23.36 7.13
C LEU A 131 3.12 -22.12 7.75
N PHE A 132 2.88 -21.94 9.04
CA PHE A 132 3.54 -20.91 9.85
C PHE A 132 4.78 -21.49 10.50
N SER A 133 5.89 -20.78 10.42
CA SER A 133 7.15 -21.20 11.03
C SER A 133 7.61 -20.22 12.10
N ALA A 134 7.96 -20.73 13.28
CA ALA A 134 8.61 -19.93 14.31
C ALA A 134 10.06 -19.55 13.92
N GLY A 135 10.68 -20.28 13.01
CA GLY A 135 12.02 -20.00 12.46
C GLY A 135 12.01 -18.89 11.43
N GLU A 136 10.98 -18.80 10.61
CA GLU A 136 10.81 -17.81 9.56
C GLU A 136 10.14 -16.52 10.07
N ALA A 137 10.08 -15.52 9.22
CA ALA A 137 9.49 -14.22 9.54
C ALA A 137 8.01 -14.11 9.10
N GLY A 138 7.25 -15.20 9.17
CA GLY A 138 5.85 -15.26 8.75
C GLY A 138 5.49 -16.65 8.23
N PRO A 139 4.37 -16.81 7.50
CA PRO A 139 4.05 -18.07 6.85
C PRO A 139 5.13 -18.40 5.80
N SER A 140 5.63 -19.65 5.88
CA SER A 140 6.65 -20.16 4.96
C SER A 140 6.06 -20.80 3.70
N SER A 141 4.78 -21.15 3.74
CA SER A 141 4.03 -21.70 2.60
C SER A 141 2.57 -21.28 2.66
N LEU A 142 1.99 -20.99 1.52
CA LEU A 142 0.56 -20.81 1.31
C LEU A 142 0.17 -21.54 0.02
N THR A 143 -0.46 -22.69 0.18
CA THR A 143 -0.96 -23.49 -0.94
C THR A 143 -2.46 -23.26 -1.11
N VAL A 144 -2.90 -22.94 -2.31
CA VAL A 144 -4.31 -22.79 -2.66
C VAL A 144 -4.61 -23.69 -3.87
N ASN A 145 -5.57 -24.60 -3.72
CA ASN A 145 -5.94 -25.58 -4.75
C ASN A 145 -4.73 -26.36 -5.29
N GLY A 146 -3.79 -26.71 -4.42
CA GLY A 146 -2.58 -27.46 -4.76
C GLY A 146 -1.45 -26.65 -5.38
N SER A 147 -1.61 -25.33 -5.55
CA SER A 147 -0.58 -24.43 -6.07
C SER A 147 0.05 -23.62 -4.95
N GLU A 148 1.38 -23.62 -4.86
CA GLU A 148 2.12 -22.78 -3.92
C GLU A 148 2.11 -21.33 -4.39
N TRP A 149 1.82 -20.41 -3.49
CA TRP A 149 1.71 -18.98 -3.77
C TRP A 149 2.90 -18.17 -3.26
N LEU A 150 3.59 -18.66 -2.22
CA LEU A 150 4.67 -17.90 -1.61
C LEU A 150 6.04 -18.37 -2.09
N TRP A 151 6.81 -17.48 -2.70
CA TRP A 151 8.23 -17.68 -2.94
C TRP A 151 9.04 -17.64 -1.64
N ARG A 152 8.66 -16.77 -0.73
CA ARG A 152 9.24 -16.61 0.62
C ARG A 152 8.24 -15.98 1.58
N ALA A 153 8.54 -16.11 2.88
CA ALA A 153 7.73 -15.52 3.93
C ALA A 153 7.53 -14.01 3.73
N PRO A 154 6.28 -13.50 3.84
CA PRO A 154 6.00 -12.08 3.82
C PRO A 154 6.71 -11.35 4.96
N ARG A 155 7.09 -10.09 4.73
CA ARG A 155 7.79 -9.29 5.72
C ARG A 155 7.42 -7.81 5.65
N PRO A 156 7.60 -7.05 6.74
CA PRO A 156 7.43 -5.61 6.72
C PRO A 156 8.27 -4.95 5.63
N ALA A 157 7.73 -3.90 5.02
CA ALA A 157 8.41 -3.09 4.02
C ALA A 157 8.21 -1.61 4.34
N PHE A 158 9.29 -0.82 4.21
CA PHE A 158 9.35 0.59 4.60
C PHE A 158 9.78 1.50 3.48
N TRP A 159 10.19 0.94 2.33
CA TRP A 159 10.75 1.70 1.22
C TRP A 159 9.97 1.47 -0.07
N ARG A 160 9.81 2.54 -0.81
CA ARG A 160 9.30 2.56 -2.18
C ARG A 160 10.33 3.19 -3.12
N ALA A 161 10.18 3.00 -4.42
CA ALA A 161 10.97 3.75 -5.40
C ALA A 161 10.76 5.25 -5.20
N ALA A 162 11.85 6.00 -5.17
CA ALA A 162 11.80 7.44 -5.05
C ALA A 162 11.24 8.06 -6.34
N THR A 163 10.29 8.96 -6.18
CA THR A 163 9.81 9.81 -7.27
C THR A 163 10.80 10.93 -7.57
N ASP A 164 10.62 11.66 -8.67
CA ASP A 164 11.46 12.82 -8.97
C ASP A 164 11.28 13.93 -7.93
N ASN A 165 10.06 14.12 -7.41
CA ASN A 165 9.82 15.04 -6.30
C ASN A 165 10.58 14.66 -5.04
N ASP A 166 10.60 13.36 -4.70
CA ASP A 166 11.40 12.87 -3.57
C ASP A 166 12.89 13.20 -3.75
N ARG A 167 13.42 12.99 -4.97
CA ARG A 167 14.82 13.31 -5.30
C ARG A 167 15.09 14.80 -5.23
N GLY A 168 14.16 15.61 -5.79
CA GLY A 168 14.28 17.07 -5.83
C GLY A 168 14.30 17.72 -4.44
N CYS A 169 13.54 17.21 -3.47
CA CYS A 169 13.55 17.70 -2.09
C CYS A 169 14.56 16.99 -1.18
N GLY A 170 15.36 16.07 -1.71
CA GLY A 170 16.36 15.34 -0.93
C GLY A 170 15.77 14.29 0.02
N PHE A 171 14.52 13.90 -0.17
CA PHE A 171 13.84 12.94 0.69
C PHE A 171 14.58 11.60 0.86
N PRO A 172 15.17 10.99 -0.21
CA PRO A 172 15.93 9.75 -0.03
C PRO A 172 17.11 9.86 0.94
N GLN A 173 17.74 11.02 1.03
CA GLN A 173 18.82 11.27 1.97
C GLN A 173 18.29 11.41 3.40
N HIS A 174 17.22 12.16 3.60
CA HIS A 174 16.60 12.37 4.91
C HIS A 174 15.96 11.09 5.47
N ALA A 175 15.36 10.28 4.60
CA ALA A 175 14.69 9.02 4.95
C ALA A 175 15.59 7.79 4.77
N SER A 176 16.91 7.96 4.58
CA SER A 176 17.83 6.88 4.21
C SER A 176 17.85 5.69 5.18
N ALA A 177 17.56 5.91 6.46
CA ALA A 177 17.43 4.85 7.46
C ALA A 177 16.42 3.77 7.06
N TRP A 178 15.39 4.14 6.30
CA TRP A 178 14.35 3.22 5.85
C TRP A 178 14.72 2.42 4.60
N MET A 179 15.70 2.87 3.81
CA MET A 179 16.08 2.25 2.52
C MET A 179 16.48 0.78 2.67
N ALA A 180 17.10 0.42 3.78
CA ALA A 180 17.53 -0.95 4.06
C ALA A 180 16.85 -1.54 5.30
N ALA A 181 15.84 -0.88 5.86
CA ALA A 181 15.23 -1.31 7.11
C ALA A 181 14.62 -2.70 7.02
N ASP A 182 14.01 -3.06 5.89
CA ASP A 182 13.43 -4.38 5.66
C ASP A 182 14.48 -5.52 5.58
N VAL A 183 15.73 -5.19 5.22
CA VAL A 183 16.84 -6.15 5.15
C VAL A 183 17.38 -6.47 6.54
N PHE A 184 17.40 -5.47 7.43
CA PHE A 184 17.97 -5.59 8.77
C PHE A 184 16.95 -5.87 9.86
N LEU A 185 15.68 -6.08 9.50
CA LEU A 185 14.65 -6.49 10.46
C LEU A 185 15.10 -7.72 11.25
N ARG A 186 14.85 -7.67 12.55
CA ARG A 186 15.05 -8.82 13.44
C ARG A 186 13.70 -9.33 13.90
N LYS A 187 13.44 -10.61 13.65
CA LYS A 187 12.31 -11.28 14.26
C LYS A 187 12.57 -11.48 15.74
N GLU A 188 11.74 -10.92 16.58
CA GLU A 188 11.84 -11.05 18.03
C GLU A 188 11.09 -12.30 18.56
N GLY A 189 10.08 -12.75 17.81
CA GLY A 189 9.32 -13.94 18.15
C GLY A 189 8.04 -14.08 17.35
N CYS A 190 7.36 -15.20 17.58
CA CYS A 190 5.99 -15.38 17.17
C CYS A 190 5.16 -15.93 18.33
N THR A 191 3.89 -15.54 18.39
CA THR A 191 2.96 -15.97 19.45
C THR A 191 1.66 -16.42 18.81
N VAL A 192 1.21 -17.62 19.16
CA VAL A 192 -0.12 -18.10 18.80
C VAL A 192 -1.12 -17.44 19.74
N LEU A 193 -1.94 -16.53 19.21
CA LEU A 193 -2.94 -15.79 19.99
C LEU A 193 -4.24 -16.56 20.15
N GLU A 194 -4.63 -17.30 19.11
CA GLU A 194 -5.82 -18.15 19.10
C GLU A 194 -5.55 -19.40 18.26
N LYS A 195 -6.07 -20.54 18.73
CA LYS A 195 -6.00 -21.81 18.04
C LYS A 195 -7.28 -22.59 18.26
N SER A 196 -8.14 -22.59 17.26
CA SER A 196 -9.41 -23.32 17.27
C SER A 196 -9.73 -23.86 15.87
N GLU A 197 -10.72 -24.74 15.76
CA GLU A 197 -11.23 -25.20 14.46
C GLU A 197 -11.92 -24.10 13.64
N GLN A 198 -12.23 -22.98 14.25
CA GLN A 198 -12.92 -21.86 13.59
C GLN A 198 -12.00 -20.70 13.29
N ARG A 199 -10.86 -20.60 14.01
CA ARG A 199 -9.96 -19.46 13.86
C ARG A 199 -8.58 -19.79 14.38
N VAL A 200 -7.57 -19.40 13.63
CA VAL A 200 -6.17 -19.41 14.06
C VAL A 200 -5.61 -18.01 13.92
N GLN A 201 -4.99 -17.50 14.99
CA GLN A 201 -4.29 -16.22 14.96
C GLN A 201 -2.85 -16.40 15.43
N ILE A 202 -1.91 -15.87 14.64
CA ILE A 202 -0.48 -15.87 14.95
C ILE A 202 0.05 -14.44 14.75
N CYS A 203 0.73 -13.92 15.76
CA CYS A 203 1.40 -12.63 15.73
C CYS A 203 2.91 -12.83 15.64
N TYR A 204 3.54 -12.18 14.69
CA TYR A 204 5.00 -12.05 14.57
C TYR A 204 5.41 -10.65 14.96
N LYS A 205 6.44 -10.56 15.80
CA LYS A 205 7.02 -9.30 16.24
C LYS A 205 8.42 -9.11 15.66
N TYR A 206 8.69 -7.88 15.20
CA TYR A 206 9.97 -7.49 14.59
C TYR A 206 10.49 -6.21 15.23
N SER A 207 11.78 -6.17 15.54
CA SER A 207 12.46 -4.91 15.81
C SER A 207 13.04 -4.32 14.52
N VAL A 208 13.18 -2.99 14.51
CA VAL A 208 13.74 -2.21 13.39
C VAL A 208 15.08 -1.61 13.83
N PRO A 209 16.21 -2.34 13.71
CA PRO A 209 17.50 -1.91 14.29
C PRO A 209 18.01 -0.57 13.77
N LEU A 210 17.66 -0.20 12.52
CA LEU A 210 18.06 1.10 11.93
C LEU A 210 17.25 2.27 12.50
N VAL A 211 16.15 1.99 13.23
CA VAL A 211 15.36 2.98 13.96
C VAL A 211 15.14 2.44 15.37
N PRO A 212 16.13 2.60 16.28
CA PRO A 212 16.09 1.99 17.61
C PRO A 212 14.83 2.35 18.40
N GLY A 213 14.18 1.33 18.96
CA GLY A 213 12.93 1.47 19.71
C GLY A 213 11.66 1.35 18.85
N ALA A 214 11.77 1.38 17.52
CA ALA A 214 10.65 1.07 16.63
C ALA A 214 10.47 -0.44 16.49
N ASP A 215 9.22 -0.88 16.40
CA ASP A 215 8.87 -2.28 16.15
C ASP A 215 7.67 -2.42 15.21
N VAL A 216 7.47 -3.64 14.73
CA VAL A 216 6.32 -4.02 13.89
C VAL A 216 5.71 -5.28 14.43
N GLU A 217 4.40 -5.33 14.45
CA GLU A 217 3.63 -6.55 14.69
C GLU A 217 2.81 -6.88 13.45
N ILE A 218 2.91 -8.14 13.00
CA ILE A 218 2.07 -8.67 11.92
C ILE A 218 1.25 -9.83 12.48
N THR A 219 -0.06 -9.67 12.49
CA THR A 219 -1.00 -10.70 12.89
C THR A 219 -1.66 -11.32 11.68
N TYR A 220 -1.49 -12.61 11.53
CA TYR A 220 -2.18 -13.44 10.53
C TYR A 220 -3.38 -14.11 11.18
N THR A 221 -4.56 -13.90 10.61
CA THR A 221 -5.80 -14.55 11.02
C THR A 221 -6.28 -15.44 9.90
N VAL A 222 -6.43 -16.73 10.19
CA VAL A 222 -6.92 -17.75 9.25
C VAL A 222 -8.32 -18.19 9.70
N GLU A 223 -9.25 -18.20 8.76
CA GLU A 223 -10.61 -18.67 8.95
C GLU A 223 -10.97 -19.78 7.95
N PRO A 224 -11.94 -20.68 8.27
CA PRO A 224 -12.24 -21.85 7.44
C PRO A 224 -12.60 -21.55 5.98
N GLN A 225 -13.07 -20.32 5.71
CA GLN A 225 -13.54 -19.90 4.38
C GLN A 225 -12.42 -19.50 3.43
N ALA A 226 -11.19 -19.99 3.63
CA ALA A 226 -10.00 -19.61 2.86
C ALA A 226 -9.69 -18.10 2.94
N ALA A 227 -10.02 -17.45 4.06
CA ALA A 227 -9.69 -16.07 4.31
C ALA A 227 -8.41 -16.00 5.15
N LEU A 228 -7.38 -15.38 4.61
CA LEU A 228 -6.18 -14.96 5.33
C LEU A 228 -6.23 -13.44 5.49
N ARG A 229 -6.53 -13.00 6.71
CA ARG A 229 -6.41 -11.59 7.07
C ARG A 229 -5.01 -11.31 7.61
N VAL A 230 -4.44 -10.20 7.17
CA VAL A 230 -3.12 -9.75 7.61
C VAL A 230 -3.26 -8.34 8.19
N ASP A 231 -3.05 -8.21 9.48
CA ASP A 231 -3.05 -6.93 10.19
C ASP A 231 -1.60 -6.59 10.53
N ALA A 232 -1.12 -5.44 10.05
CA ALA A 232 0.23 -4.97 10.31
C ALA A 232 0.19 -3.65 11.07
N VAL A 233 0.90 -3.57 12.17
CA VAL A 233 1.00 -2.38 13.01
C VAL A 233 2.47 -1.99 13.15
N TYR A 234 2.78 -0.74 12.81
CA TYR A 234 4.08 -0.14 13.05
C TYR A 234 4.02 0.76 14.29
N HIS A 235 4.89 0.48 15.23
CA HIS A 235 5.08 1.28 16.45
C HIS A 235 6.31 2.17 16.26
N GLY A 236 6.07 3.42 15.88
CA GLY A 236 7.12 4.41 15.65
C GLY A 236 7.65 5.01 16.94
N VAL A 237 8.76 5.74 16.81
CA VAL A 237 9.37 6.48 17.91
C VAL A 237 9.47 7.96 17.57
N PRO A 238 9.35 8.86 18.57
CA PRO A 238 9.55 10.29 18.36
C PRO A 238 10.94 10.59 17.79
N GLY A 239 11.02 11.48 16.82
CA GLY A 239 12.28 11.89 16.19
C GLY A 239 12.82 10.94 15.13
N ALA A 240 12.13 9.85 14.81
CA ALA A 240 12.47 9.02 13.67
C ALA A 240 12.33 9.81 12.35
N PRO A 241 13.14 9.50 11.32
CA PRO A 241 12.95 10.07 9.99
C PRO A 241 11.54 9.78 9.46
N GLU A 242 11.04 10.66 8.59
CA GLU A 242 9.76 10.47 7.93
C GLU A 242 9.72 9.11 7.21
N LEU A 243 8.61 8.37 7.40
CA LEU A 243 8.43 7.03 6.87
C LEU A 243 7.96 7.10 5.41
N PRO A 244 8.74 6.58 4.42
CA PRO A 244 8.37 6.65 3.00
C PRO A 244 7.12 5.87 2.63
N CYS A 245 6.96 4.72 3.24
CA CYS A 245 5.77 3.87 3.17
C CYS A 245 5.79 2.84 4.29
N PHE A 246 4.64 2.22 4.54
CA PHE A 246 4.54 1.04 5.40
C PHE A 246 3.59 0.04 4.78
N GLY A 247 3.98 -1.23 4.81
CA GLY A 247 3.17 -2.32 4.31
C GLY A 247 3.81 -3.68 4.56
N VAL A 248 3.19 -4.71 3.98
CA VAL A 248 3.70 -6.07 4.00
C VAL A 248 4.05 -6.49 2.58
N LYS A 249 5.28 -6.93 2.37
CA LYS A 249 5.81 -7.35 1.09
C LYS A 249 5.61 -8.85 0.91
N PHE A 250 4.80 -9.21 -0.06
CA PHE A 250 4.62 -10.58 -0.53
C PHE A 250 5.46 -10.81 -1.78
N GLN A 251 6.05 -12.00 -1.89
CA GLN A 251 6.68 -12.47 -3.12
C GLN A 251 6.02 -13.77 -3.52
N THR A 252 5.44 -13.79 -4.69
CA THR A 252 4.73 -14.94 -5.27
C THR A 252 5.52 -15.54 -6.43
N PHE A 253 5.19 -16.79 -6.79
CA PHE A 253 5.71 -17.44 -8.00
C PHE A 253 5.14 -16.84 -9.28
#